data_49c4f2bdb7c4d9146ed73d8213d1bad1
#
_entry.id   49c4f2bdb7c4d9146ed73d8213d1bad1
#
_cell.length_a   1.000
_cell.length_b   1.000
_cell.length_c   1.000
_cell.angle_alpha   90.00
_cell.angle_beta   90.00
_cell.angle_gamma   90.00
#
_symmetry.space_group_name_H-M   'P 1'
#
loop_
_entity.id
_entity.type
_entity.pdbx_description
1 polymer ?
#
loop_
_entity_poly.entity_id
_entity_poly.type
_entity_poly.pdbx_seq_one_letter_code
_entity_poly.pdbx_strand_id
1 'polypeptide(L)'
;MKKRNVAGRFISLGIAVVLLIVGISVGFKMDVFKNFKDVAGTVHFNGTILLKIIIVIALLFAINAVLQLLFGLFRGKTGRVGTMGAVVASLVKYAIVIVGFCWVLTLIGVNVSTIFASLGIVALVLGFGAESLVADVVTGIFILFENQFNVGDIIEVNGFRGTVESIGIRTISLKDTGGNTKIINNSDLKNIINRSESGSVAVCEIGVSYNTDLEDFEKRIGAVLKTIKEKNSTVFIGDVSYLGVEELGDSQVVLKFKADVEEKNLFSGRRLLNKELKCAFDKEGFEIPFPQVDVHNR
;
A
#
# COMPACT_ATOMS: atom_id res chain seq x y z
N MET A 1 -24.71 31.33 -5.61
CA MET A 1 -25.91 30.47 -5.84
C MET A 1 -25.59 29.50 -6.96
N LYS A 2 -25.36 28.21 -6.63
CA LYS A 2 -24.96 27.15 -7.59
C LYS A 2 -26.22 26.68 -8.34
N LYS A 3 -26.35 26.97 -9.63
CA LYS A 3 -27.40 26.41 -10.50
C LYS A 3 -27.41 24.90 -10.35
N ARG A 4 -28.40 24.36 -9.69
CA ARG A 4 -28.67 22.93 -9.57
C ARG A 4 -28.91 22.40 -10.98
N ASN A 5 -28.05 21.49 -11.44
CA ASN A 5 -28.12 20.84 -12.77
C ASN A 5 -29.45 20.08 -12.89
N VAL A 6 -30.51 20.78 -13.29
CA VAL A 6 -31.85 20.24 -13.53
C VAL A 6 -31.78 19.21 -14.70
N ALA A 7 -30.95 19.48 -15.71
CA ALA A 7 -30.74 18.60 -16.85
C ALA A 7 -30.20 17.20 -16.43
N GLY A 8 -29.25 17.11 -15.49
CA GLY A 8 -28.75 15.83 -15.01
C GLY A 8 -29.81 14.97 -14.30
N ARG A 9 -30.78 15.60 -13.64
CA ARG A 9 -31.92 14.88 -13.03
C ARG A 9 -32.90 14.35 -14.04
N PHE A 10 -33.17 15.08 -15.11
CA PHE A 10 -34.03 14.60 -16.20
C PHE A 10 -33.36 13.47 -16.98
N ILE A 11 -32.05 13.51 -17.20
CA ILE A 11 -31.30 12.43 -17.85
C ILE A 11 -31.33 11.15 -16.99
N SER A 12 -31.10 11.25 -15.67
CA SER A 12 -31.15 10.08 -14.77
C SER A 12 -32.56 9.51 -14.65
N LEU A 13 -33.60 10.36 -14.66
CA LEU A 13 -34.99 9.92 -14.69
C LEU A 13 -35.33 9.22 -16.02
N GLY A 14 -34.87 9.76 -17.15
CA GLY A 14 -35.02 9.15 -18.46
C GLY A 14 -34.38 7.76 -18.55
N ILE A 15 -33.14 7.61 -18.05
CA ILE A 15 -32.44 6.31 -17.99
C ILE A 15 -33.19 5.33 -17.08
N ALA A 16 -33.67 5.76 -15.91
CA ALA A 16 -34.46 4.91 -15.01
C ALA A 16 -35.77 4.44 -15.66
N VAL A 17 -36.48 5.31 -16.37
CA VAL A 17 -37.71 4.96 -17.10
C VAL A 17 -37.42 3.96 -18.24
N VAL A 18 -36.35 4.17 -19.00
CA VAL A 18 -35.93 3.25 -20.07
C VAL A 18 -35.57 1.87 -19.51
N LEU A 19 -34.78 1.83 -18.40
CA LEU A 19 -34.46 0.56 -17.74
C LEU A 19 -35.69 -0.13 -17.18
N LEU A 20 -36.67 0.60 -16.68
CA LEU A 20 -37.93 0.08 -16.17
C LEU A 20 -38.78 -0.50 -17.31
N ILE A 21 -38.88 0.18 -18.45
CA ILE A 21 -39.59 -0.29 -19.63
C ILE A 21 -38.92 -1.55 -20.20
N VAL A 22 -37.58 -1.56 -20.30
CA VAL A 22 -36.81 -2.73 -20.75
C VAL A 22 -36.99 -3.90 -19.79
N GLY A 23 -36.91 -3.66 -18.47
CA GLY A 23 -37.15 -4.67 -17.44
C GLY A 23 -38.53 -5.30 -17.52
N ILE A 24 -39.57 -4.49 -17.69
CA ILE A 24 -40.95 -4.93 -17.86
C ILE A 24 -41.08 -5.73 -19.16
N SER A 25 -40.52 -5.24 -20.29
CA SER A 25 -40.58 -5.92 -21.58
C SER A 25 -39.89 -7.29 -21.59
N VAL A 26 -38.73 -7.38 -20.92
CA VAL A 26 -38.02 -8.65 -20.74
C VAL A 26 -38.78 -9.56 -19.79
N GLY A 27 -39.36 -9.04 -18.71
CA GLY A 27 -40.20 -9.78 -17.77
C GLY A 27 -41.45 -10.42 -18.45
N PHE A 28 -42.07 -9.70 -19.37
CA PHE A 28 -43.17 -10.25 -20.19
C PHE A 28 -42.72 -11.35 -21.18
N LYS A 29 -41.54 -11.19 -21.80
CA LYS A 29 -40.97 -12.21 -22.70
C LYS A 29 -40.51 -13.48 -21.99
N MET A 30 -40.08 -13.38 -20.74
CA MET A 30 -39.56 -14.49 -19.93
C MET A 30 -40.65 -15.18 -19.07
N ASP A 31 -41.93 -14.94 -19.33
CA ASP A 31 -43.07 -15.51 -18.59
C ASP A 31 -43.02 -15.22 -17.05
N VAL A 32 -42.19 -14.25 -16.60
CA VAL A 32 -42.06 -13.87 -15.19
C VAL A 32 -43.42 -13.43 -14.62
N PHE A 33 -44.29 -12.90 -15.45
CA PHE A 33 -45.63 -12.46 -15.04
C PHE A 33 -46.72 -13.55 -15.14
N LYS A 34 -46.42 -14.72 -15.69
CA LYS A 34 -47.42 -15.85 -15.74
C LYS A 34 -47.74 -16.34 -14.33
N ASN A 35 -46.75 -16.31 -13.43
CA ASN A 35 -46.90 -16.71 -12.04
C ASN A 35 -47.52 -15.62 -11.16
N PHE A 36 -47.83 -14.43 -11.70
CA PHE A 36 -48.39 -13.34 -10.91
C PHE A 36 -49.81 -13.64 -10.41
N LYS A 37 -50.58 -14.45 -11.16
CA LYS A 37 -51.90 -14.92 -10.74
C LYS A 37 -51.83 -15.89 -9.57
N ASP A 38 -50.81 -16.76 -9.54
CA ASP A 38 -50.59 -17.69 -8.42
C ASP A 38 -50.05 -16.97 -7.18
N VAL A 39 -49.24 -15.95 -7.38
CA VAL A 39 -48.76 -15.07 -6.28
C VAL A 39 -49.89 -14.20 -5.73
N ALA A 40 -50.81 -13.72 -6.59
CA ALA A 40 -51.97 -12.93 -6.15
C ALA A 40 -52.93 -13.73 -5.27
N GLY A 41 -53.03 -15.05 -5.49
CA GLY A 41 -53.82 -15.96 -4.66
C GLY A 41 -53.25 -16.25 -3.24
N THR A 42 -51.95 -15.99 -3.05
CA THR A 42 -51.27 -16.18 -1.73
C THR A 42 -51.20 -14.91 -0.88
N VAL A 43 -51.62 -13.76 -1.45
CA VAL A 43 -51.58 -12.48 -0.74
C VAL A 43 -52.78 -12.37 0.21
N HIS A 44 -52.54 -12.62 1.49
CA HIS A 44 -53.55 -12.43 2.55
C HIS A 44 -53.45 -11.03 3.14
N PHE A 45 -54.39 -10.14 2.81
CA PHE A 45 -54.53 -8.83 3.41
C PHE A 45 -55.37 -8.94 4.72
N ASN A 46 -54.69 -9.07 5.85
CA ASN A 46 -55.28 -8.92 7.16
C ASN A 46 -54.82 -7.63 7.84
N GLY A 47 -55.66 -7.00 8.66
CA GLY A 47 -55.33 -5.77 9.40
C GLY A 47 -54.01 -5.89 10.20
N THR A 48 -53.67 -7.09 10.67
CA THR A 48 -52.42 -7.40 11.36
C THR A 48 -51.18 -7.32 10.45
N ILE A 49 -51.32 -7.68 9.15
CA ILE A 49 -50.23 -7.59 8.14
C ILE A 49 -49.98 -6.14 7.81
N LEU A 50 -51.06 -5.35 7.67
CA LEU A 50 -50.95 -3.91 7.37
C LEU A 50 -50.24 -3.19 8.53
N LEU A 51 -50.53 -3.50 9.76
CA LEU A 51 -49.83 -2.99 10.93
C LEU A 51 -48.34 -3.40 10.98
N LYS A 52 -48.00 -4.66 10.64
CA LYS A 52 -46.61 -5.12 10.53
C LYS A 52 -45.86 -4.36 9.42
N ILE A 53 -46.45 -4.10 8.27
CA ILE A 53 -45.82 -3.33 7.18
C ILE A 53 -45.54 -1.89 7.64
N ILE A 54 -46.50 -1.24 8.31
CA ILE A 54 -46.31 0.12 8.88
C ILE A 54 -45.13 0.11 9.86
N ILE A 55 -45.04 -0.88 10.75
CA ILE A 55 -43.94 -0.99 11.71
C ILE A 55 -42.60 -1.16 10.99
N VAL A 56 -42.53 -2.02 9.97
CA VAL A 56 -41.29 -2.22 9.19
C VAL A 56 -40.88 -0.95 8.48
N ILE A 57 -41.81 -0.26 7.84
CA ILE A 57 -41.52 1.03 7.17
C ILE A 57 -41.04 2.07 8.20
N ALA A 58 -41.70 2.18 9.34
CA ALA A 58 -41.29 3.09 10.40
C ALA A 58 -39.88 2.77 10.94
N LEU A 59 -39.57 1.48 11.11
CA LEU A 59 -38.24 1.00 11.51
C LEU A 59 -37.17 1.37 10.46
N LEU A 60 -37.44 1.16 9.17
CA LEU A 60 -36.52 1.53 8.08
C LEU A 60 -36.29 3.04 8.02
N PHE A 61 -37.34 3.84 8.23
CA PHE A 61 -37.20 5.30 8.37
C PHE A 61 -36.33 5.68 9.56
N ALA A 62 -36.52 5.05 10.72
CA ALA A 62 -35.72 5.28 11.92
C ALA A 62 -34.25 4.93 11.69
N ILE A 63 -33.97 3.75 11.10
CA ILE A 63 -32.60 3.33 10.73
C ILE A 63 -31.97 4.32 9.76
N ASN A 64 -32.71 4.73 8.71
CA ASN A 64 -32.22 5.70 7.75
C ASN A 64 -31.93 7.08 8.40
N ALA A 65 -32.78 7.52 9.34
CA ALA A 65 -32.56 8.77 10.09
C ALA A 65 -31.30 8.70 10.97
N VAL A 66 -31.08 7.61 11.68
CA VAL A 66 -29.86 7.38 12.49
C VAL A 66 -28.61 7.37 11.59
N LEU A 67 -28.66 6.68 10.47
CA LEU A 67 -27.55 6.64 9.52
C LEU A 67 -27.25 8.01 8.91
N GLN A 68 -28.30 8.79 8.57
CA GLN A 68 -28.14 10.15 8.09
C GLN A 68 -27.51 11.07 9.15
N LEU A 69 -27.82 10.90 10.43
CA LEU A 69 -27.18 11.62 11.53
C LEU A 69 -25.69 11.23 11.63
N LEU A 70 -25.36 9.93 11.60
CA LEU A 70 -23.99 9.45 11.65
C LEU A 70 -23.17 9.94 10.45
N PHE A 71 -23.70 9.80 9.25
CA PHE A 71 -23.02 10.29 8.04
C PHE A 71 -23.06 11.83 7.93
N GLY A 72 -24.01 12.50 8.58
CA GLY A 72 -24.09 13.96 8.69
C GLY A 72 -22.86 14.57 9.35
N LEU A 73 -22.28 13.88 10.32
CA LEU A 73 -21.02 14.27 10.97
C LEU A 73 -19.83 14.33 9.99
N PHE A 74 -19.86 13.53 8.92
CA PHE A 74 -18.84 13.54 7.87
C PHE A 74 -19.18 14.49 6.71
N ARG A 75 -20.44 14.84 6.50
CA ARG A 75 -20.92 15.78 5.46
C ARG A 75 -20.46 17.21 5.65
N GLY A 76 -20.14 17.62 6.88
CA GLY A 76 -19.64 18.97 7.21
C GLY A 76 -18.21 19.25 6.78
N LYS A 77 -17.45 18.22 6.38
CA LYS A 77 -16.07 18.38 5.91
C LYS A 77 -16.05 18.65 4.41
N THR A 78 -15.56 19.83 4.03
CA THR A 78 -15.30 20.19 2.62
C THR A 78 -14.15 19.37 2.07
N GLY A 79 -14.28 18.87 0.82
CA GLY A 79 -13.23 18.14 0.12
C GLY A 79 -13.52 16.64 -0.09
N ARG A 80 -12.47 15.85 -0.31
CA ARG A 80 -12.55 14.43 -0.68
C ARG A 80 -13.33 13.57 0.33
N VAL A 81 -13.14 13.83 1.62
CA VAL A 81 -13.81 13.07 2.70
C VAL A 81 -15.34 13.26 2.69
N GLY A 82 -15.81 14.45 2.42
CA GLY A 82 -17.25 14.73 2.33
C GLY A 82 -17.90 14.02 1.12
N THR A 83 -17.20 13.97 -0.02
CA THR A 83 -17.69 13.28 -1.22
C THR A 83 -17.74 11.77 -1.00
N MET A 84 -16.69 11.16 -0.42
CA MET A 84 -16.66 9.73 -0.09
C MET A 84 -17.78 9.36 0.89
N GLY A 85 -17.96 10.13 1.96
CA GLY A 85 -19.04 9.92 2.92
C GLY A 85 -20.43 9.96 2.27
N ALA A 86 -20.64 10.88 1.30
CA ALA A 86 -21.90 10.95 0.56
C ALA A 86 -22.15 9.74 -0.35
N VAL A 87 -21.11 9.21 -1.00
CA VAL A 87 -21.20 8.00 -1.83
C VAL A 87 -21.55 6.79 -0.96
N VAL A 88 -20.82 6.56 0.12
CA VAL A 88 -21.06 5.44 1.05
C VAL A 88 -22.47 5.54 1.65
N ALA A 89 -22.90 6.72 2.09
CA ALA A 89 -24.25 6.93 2.60
C ALA A 89 -25.33 6.59 1.56
N SER A 90 -25.07 6.89 0.28
CA SER A 90 -26.00 6.55 -0.81
C SER A 90 -26.08 5.05 -1.05
N LEU A 91 -24.95 4.34 -1.05
CA LEU A 91 -24.90 2.87 -1.19
C LEU A 91 -25.65 2.18 -0.05
N VAL A 92 -25.39 2.59 1.20
CA VAL A 92 -26.07 2.05 2.39
C VAL A 92 -27.58 2.32 2.31
N LYS A 93 -27.99 3.51 1.89
CA LYS A 93 -29.40 3.84 1.69
C LYS A 93 -30.08 2.91 0.68
N TYR A 94 -29.44 2.64 -0.47
CA TYR A 94 -30.01 1.74 -1.48
C TYR A 94 -30.08 0.30 -0.96
N ALA A 95 -29.06 -0.18 -0.23
CA ALA A 95 -29.09 -1.50 0.40
C ALA A 95 -30.28 -1.65 1.38
N ILE A 96 -30.51 -0.64 2.24
CA ILE A 96 -31.64 -0.63 3.18
C ILE A 96 -32.98 -0.67 2.44
N VAL A 97 -33.12 0.10 1.36
CA VAL A 97 -34.35 0.11 0.54
C VAL A 97 -34.60 -1.26 -0.07
N ILE A 98 -33.59 -1.93 -0.61
CA ILE A 98 -33.71 -3.26 -1.21
C ILE A 98 -34.10 -4.30 -0.13
N VAL A 99 -33.41 -4.32 1.01
CA VAL A 99 -33.70 -5.24 2.12
C VAL A 99 -35.10 -4.99 2.67
N GLY A 100 -35.46 -3.73 2.85
CA GLY A 100 -36.79 -3.34 3.32
C GLY A 100 -37.90 -3.75 2.37
N PHE A 101 -37.69 -3.59 1.07
CA PHE A 101 -38.62 -4.03 0.04
C PHE A 101 -38.83 -5.55 0.10
N CYS A 102 -37.74 -6.34 0.16
CA CYS A 102 -37.82 -7.78 0.31
C CYS A 102 -38.55 -8.18 1.60
N TRP A 103 -38.32 -7.45 2.71
CA TRP A 103 -38.99 -7.73 3.98
C TRP A 103 -40.51 -7.51 3.89
N VAL A 104 -40.93 -6.41 3.25
CA VAL A 104 -42.37 -6.14 3.00
C VAL A 104 -42.98 -7.22 2.13
N LEU A 105 -42.29 -7.67 1.05
CA LEU A 105 -42.76 -8.76 0.20
C LEU A 105 -42.97 -10.08 1.00
N THR A 106 -42.07 -10.40 1.92
CA THR A 106 -42.20 -11.57 2.80
C THR A 106 -43.45 -11.47 3.68
N LEU A 107 -43.77 -10.27 4.21
CA LEU A 107 -44.94 -10.07 5.07
C LEU A 107 -46.27 -10.28 4.35
N ILE A 108 -46.32 -10.02 3.04
CA ILE A 108 -47.50 -10.26 2.20
C ILE A 108 -47.54 -11.66 1.62
N GLY A 109 -46.61 -12.57 2.02
CA GLY A 109 -46.60 -13.98 1.60
C GLY A 109 -45.81 -14.30 0.33
N VAL A 110 -45.13 -13.32 -0.27
CA VAL A 110 -44.26 -13.56 -1.43
C VAL A 110 -42.99 -14.29 -1.03
N ASN A 111 -42.68 -15.37 -1.73
CA ASN A 111 -41.41 -16.09 -1.50
C ASN A 111 -40.25 -15.31 -2.11
N VAL A 112 -39.46 -14.68 -1.24
CA VAL A 112 -38.31 -13.87 -1.64
C VAL A 112 -37.01 -14.66 -1.79
N SER A 113 -37.05 -16.00 -1.61
CA SER A 113 -35.84 -16.85 -1.69
C SER A 113 -35.12 -16.72 -3.04
N THR A 114 -35.88 -16.68 -4.14
CA THR A 114 -35.31 -16.49 -5.48
C THR A 114 -34.67 -15.11 -5.65
N ILE A 115 -35.28 -14.08 -5.04
CA ILE A 115 -34.72 -12.70 -5.07
C ILE A 115 -33.41 -12.69 -4.30
N PHE A 116 -33.37 -13.28 -3.09
CA PHE A 116 -32.13 -13.37 -2.31
C PHE A 116 -31.05 -14.20 -2.99
N ALA A 117 -31.41 -15.31 -3.64
CA ALA A 117 -30.48 -16.10 -4.44
C ALA A 117 -29.86 -15.26 -5.57
N SER A 118 -30.67 -14.50 -6.30
CA SER A 118 -30.21 -13.61 -7.38
C SER A 118 -29.34 -12.48 -6.84
N LEU A 119 -29.71 -11.85 -5.72
CA LEU A 119 -28.90 -10.83 -5.05
C LEU A 119 -27.57 -11.40 -4.55
N GLY A 120 -27.55 -12.67 -4.11
CA GLY A 120 -26.34 -13.38 -3.74
C GLY A 120 -25.32 -13.49 -4.89
N ILE A 121 -25.81 -13.79 -6.11
CA ILE A 121 -24.96 -13.82 -7.31
C ILE A 121 -24.39 -12.42 -7.60
N VAL A 122 -25.24 -11.39 -7.56
CA VAL A 122 -24.80 -10.01 -7.77
C VAL A 122 -23.77 -9.60 -6.70
N ALA A 123 -24.00 -9.96 -5.43
CA ALA A 123 -23.06 -9.68 -4.35
C ALA A 123 -21.72 -10.40 -4.55
N LEU A 124 -21.73 -11.64 -5.07
CA LEU A 124 -20.50 -12.37 -5.39
C LEU A 124 -19.69 -11.66 -6.48
N VAL A 125 -20.34 -11.21 -7.56
CA VAL A 125 -19.68 -10.48 -8.65
C VAL A 125 -19.08 -9.15 -8.14
N LEU A 126 -19.84 -8.42 -7.33
CA LEU A 126 -19.35 -7.18 -6.70
C LEU A 126 -18.21 -7.45 -5.73
N GLY A 127 -18.26 -8.57 -4.99
CA GLY A 127 -17.21 -9.01 -4.09
C GLY A 127 -15.89 -9.28 -4.82
N PHE A 128 -15.93 -10.02 -5.93
CA PHE A 128 -14.75 -10.23 -6.78
C PHE A 128 -14.21 -8.91 -7.35
N GLY A 129 -15.09 -7.98 -7.75
CA GLY A 129 -14.66 -6.65 -8.19
C GLY A 129 -14.02 -5.79 -7.10
N ALA A 130 -14.32 -6.06 -5.83
CA ALA A 130 -13.78 -5.33 -4.68
C ALA A 130 -12.64 -6.07 -3.95
N GLU A 131 -12.26 -7.27 -4.37
CA GLU A 131 -11.28 -8.14 -3.68
C GLU A 131 -9.97 -7.43 -3.40
N SER A 132 -9.39 -6.76 -4.40
CA SER A 132 -8.13 -6.04 -4.25
C SER A 132 -8.23 -4.88 -3.24
N LEU A 133 -9.37 -4.20 -3.20
CA LEU A 133 -9.58 -3.11 -2.24
C LEU A 133 -9.64 -3.63 -0.80
N VAL A 134 -10.28 -4.78 -0.60
CA VAL A 134 -10.34 -5.44 0.72
C VAL A 134 -8.96 -5.94 1.12
N ALA A 135 -8.24 -6.58 0.18
CA ALA A 135 -6.86 -7.04 0.41
C ALA A 135 -5.94 -5.88 0.79
N ASP A 136 -6.01 -4.73 0.09
CA ASP A 136 -5.23 -3.54 0.41
C ASP A 136 -5.46 -3.06 1.85
N VAL A 137 -6.74 -2.98 2.25
CA VAL A 137 -7.11 -2.51 3.61
C VAL A 137 -6.65 -3.48 4.68
N VAL A 138 -6.88 -4.78 4.48
CA VAL A 138 -6.47 -5.81 5.43
C VAL A 138 -4.94 -5.82 5.59
N THR A 139 -4.19 -5.82 4.48
CA THR A 139 -2.72 -5.76 4.52
C THR A 139 -2.24 -4.49 5.21
N GLY A 140 -2.83 -3.33 4.91
CA GLY A 140 -2.48 -2.06 5.57
C GLY A 140 -2.66 -2.09 7.09
N ILE A 141 -3.73 -2.73 7.57
CA ILE A 141 -3.96 -2.94 9.01
C ILE A 141 -2.86 -3.84 9.61
N PHE A 142 -2.52 -4.96 8.94
CA PHE A 142 -1.48 -5.87 9.43
C PHE A 142 -0.10 -5.23 9.46
N ILE A 143 0.28 -4.43 8.46
CA ILE A 143 1.54 -3.69 8.44
C ILE A 143 1.69 -2.82 9.70
N LEU A 144 0.62 -2.10 10.07
CA LEU A 144 0.62 -1.26 11.27
C LEU A 144 0.59 -2.08 12.56
N PHE A 145 -0.16 -3.18 12.59
CA PHE A 145 -0.31 -4.02 13.79
C PHE A 145 0.96 -4.80 14.10
N GLU A 146 1.63 -5.33 13.07
CA GLU A 146 2.88 -6.09 13.20
C GLU A 146 4.11 -5.20 13.28
N ASN A 147 3.98 -3.88 13.08
CA ASN A 147 5.07 -2.92 13.08
C ASN A 147 6.21 -3.32 12.13
N GLN A 148 5.87 -3.78 10.92
CA GLN A 148 6.86 -4.27 9.94
C GLN A 148 7.82 -3.16 9.50
N PHE A 149 7.35 -1.93 9.41
CA PHE A 149 8.12 -0.71 9.17
C PHE A 149 7.31 0.53 9.54
N ASN A 150 7.99 1.64 9.76
CA ASN A 150 7.39 2.91 10.17
C ASN A 150 7.62 4.02 9.12
N VAL A 151 6.87 5.12 9.26
CA VAL A 151 7.16 6.34 8.50
C VAL A 151 8.54 6.85 8.88
N GLY A 152 9.38 7.08 7.87
CA GLY A 152 10.79 7.45 8.02
C GLY A 152 11.77 6.29 7.79
N ASP A 153 11.33 5.03 7.86
CA ASP A 153 12.17 3.88 7.55
C ASP A 153 12.51 3.82 6.06
N ILE A 154 13.67 3.26 5.76
CA ILE A 154 14.09 2.97 4.40
C ILE A 154 13.80 1.49 4.13
N ILE A 155 12.90 1.25 3.19
CA ILE A 155 12.54 -0.10 2.76
C ILE A 155 12.81 -0.30 1.28
N GLU A 156 12.93 -1.56 0.89
CA GLU A 156 13.06 -1.95 -0.51
C GLU A 156 11.93 -2.90 -0.88
N VAL A 157 11.19 -2.55 -1.93
CA VAL A 157 10.05 -3.33 -2.43
C VAL A 157 10.13 -3.39 -3.95
N ASN A 158 10.16 -4.61 -4.51
CA ASN A 158 10.24 -4.84 -5.95
C ASN A 158 11.40 -4.06 -6.61
N GLY A 159 12.59 -4.09 -6.00
CA GLY A 159 13.79 -3.40 -6.47
C GLY A 159 13.77 -1.87 -6.31
N PHE A 160 12.71 -1.30 -5.74
CA PHE A 160 12.65 0.12 -5.44
C PHE A 160 12.99 0.36 -3.96
N ARG A 161 14.10 1.04 -3.71
CA ARG A 161 14.54 1.46 -2.38
C ARG A 161 14.13 2.90 -2.14
N GLY A 162 13.40 3.15 -1.05
CA GLY A 162 12.95 4.50 -0.69
C GLY A 162 12.60 4.63 0.78
N THR A 163 12.54 5.89 1.23
CA THR A 163 12.05 6.23 2.58
C THR A 163 10.52 6.23 2.57
N VAL A 164 9.91 5.64 3.57
CA VAL A 164 8.46 5.64 3.78
C VAL A 164 8.00 7.06 4.13
N GLU A 165 7.31 7.74 3.23
CA GLU A 165 6.74 9.07 3.47
C GLU A 165 5.40 9.00 4.21
N SER A 166 4.59 8.01 3.85
CA SER A 166 3.27 7.83 4.47
C SER A 166 2.78 6.39 4.33
N ILE A 167 2.03 5.95 5.34
CA ILE A 167 1.32 4.67 5.36
C ILE A 167 -0.16 5.00 5.38
N GLY A 168 -0.85 4.70 4.28
CA GLY A 168 -2.30 4.88 4.15
C GLY A 168 -3.05 3.58 4.35
N ILE A 169 -4.38 3.67 4.43
CA ILE A 169 -5.27 2.49 4.58
C ILE A 169 -5.11 1.53 3.41
N ARG A 170 -4.85 2.03 2.20
CA ARG A 170 -4.81 1.25 0.96
C ARG A 170 -3.44 1.27 0.29
N THR A 171 -2.65 2.33 0.46
CA THR A 171 -1.40 2.55 -0.24
C THR A 171 -0.33 3.09 0.68
N ILE A 172 0.93 2.77 0.40
CA ILE A 172 2.09 3.46 0.95
C ILE A 172 2.75 4.34 -0.11
N SER A 173 3.47 5.37 0.36
CA SER A 173 4.31 6.23 -0.48
C SER A 173 5.76 6.09 -0.07
N LEU A 174 6.61 5.75 -1.02
CA LEU A 174 8.06 5.65 -0.86
C LEU A 174 8.74 6.73 -1.68
N LYS A 175 9.72 7.41 -1.10
CA LYS A 175 10.53 8.42 -1.78
C LYS A 175 11.98 7.96 -1.88
N ASP A 176 12.53 7.96 -3.09
CA ASP A 176 13.92 7.63 -3.32
C ASP A 176 14.85 8.84 -3.08
N THR A 177 16.16 8.61 -3.13
CA THR A 177 17.18 9.66 -3.01
C THR A 177 17.21 10.63 -4.20
N GLY A 178 16.60 10.27 -5.33
CA GLY A 178 16.44 11.10 -6.51
C GLY A 178 15.22 12.03 -6.44
N GLY A 179 14.39 11.89 -5.37
CA GLY A 179 13.17 12.68 -5.18
C GLY A 179 11.93 12.09 -5.85
N ASN A 180 12.02 10.88 -6.45
CA ASN A 180 10.86 10.23 -7.04
C ASN A 180 10.00 9.60 -5.95
N THR A 181 8.67 9.77 -6.05
CA THR A 181 7.72 9.13 -5.14
C THR A 181 7.04 7.97 -5.84
N LYS A 182 7.17 6.77 -5.29
CA LYS A 182 6.47 5.56 -5.72
C LYS A 182 5.32 5.29 -4.79
N ILE A 183 4.10 5.19 -5.34
CA ILE A 183 2.90 4.81 -4.61
C ILE A 183 2.62 3.34 -4.91
N ILE A 184 2.49 2.53 -3.87
CA ILE A 184 2.30 1.08 -3.96
C ILE A 184 1.03 0.72 -3.19
N ASN A 185 0.19 -0.16 -3.76
CA ASN A 185 -0.94 -0.72 -3.02
C ASN A 185 -0.43 -1.63 -1.90
N ASN A 186 -1.12 -1.63 -0.77
CA ASN A 186 -0.68 -2.43 0.37
C ASN A 186 -0.65 -3.94 0.04
N SER A 187 -1.60 -4.44 -0.75
CA SER A 187 -1.64 -5.84 -1.20
C SER A 187 -0.49 -6.25 -2.12
N ASP A 188 0.19 -5.27 -2.76
CA ASP A 188 1.36 -5.51 -3.61
C ASP A 188 2.68 -5.51 -2.84
N LEU A 189 2.65 -5.24 -1.54
CA LEU A 189 3.81 -5.26 -0.64
C LEU A 189 4.16 -6.70 -0.28
N LYS A 190 4.86 -7.35 -1.18
CA LYS A 190 5.38 -8.71 -0.99
C LYS A 190 6.89 -8.64 -0.87
N ASN A 191 7.46 -9.44 0.08
CA ASN A 191 8.91 -9.57 0.25
C ASN A 191 9.59 -8.20 0.49
N ILE A 192 9.21 -7.53 1.56
CA ILE A 192 9.78 -6.25 1.99
C ILE A 192 11.13 -6.49 2.65
N ILE A 193 12.14 -5.71 2.29
CA ILE A 193 13.39 -5.62 3.02
C ILE A 193 13.38 -4.32 3.80
N ASN A 194 13.30 -4.39 5.13
CA ASN A 194 13.49 -3.23 5.99
C ASN A 194 14.98 -3.04 6.23
N ARG A 195 15.52 -1.91 5.75
CA ARG A 195 16.94 -1.59 5.86
C ARG A 195 17.28 -0.73 7.07
N SER A 196 16.27 -0.17 7.73
CA SER A 196 16.47 0.72 8.88
C SER A 196 16.51 0.01 10.22
N GLU A 197 16.03 -1.24 10.28
CA GLU A 197 15.86 -1.96 11.55
C GLU A 197 17.19 -2.30 12.24
N SER A 198 18.19 -2.72 11.46
CA SER A 198 19.47 -3.25 12.01
C SER A 198 20.69 -2.39 11.69
N GLY A 199 20.49 -1.21 11.09
CA GLY A 199 21.59 -0.44 10.52
C GLY A 199 22.10 -1.04 9.21
N SER A 200 23.10 -0.41 8.63
CA SER A 200 23.69 -0.81 7.34
C SER A 200 25.21 -0.81 7.39
N VAL A 201 25.79 -1.50 6.42
CA VAL A 201 27.24 -1.64 6.30
C VAL A 201 27.72 -0.95 5.02
N ALA A 202 28.50 0.11 5.19
CA ALA A 202 29.20 0.74 4.08
C ALA A 202 30.44 -0.08 3.74
N VAL A 203 30.51 -0.62 2.53
CA VAL A 203 31.64 -1.40 2.03
C VAL A 203 32.49 -0.56 1.09
N CYS A 204 33.80 -0.67 1.26
CA CYS A 204 34.79 -0.02 0.43
C CYS A 204 35.85 -1.04 0.00
N GLU A 205 36.30 -0.94 -1.23
CA GLU A 205 37.38 -1.75 -1.79
C GLU A 205 38.50 -0.82 -2.25
N ILE A 206 39.74 -1.11 -1.85
CA ILE A 206 40.92 -0.33 -2.23
C ILE A 206 42.02 -1.30 -2.63
N GLY A 207 42.63 -1.03 -3.77
CA GLY A 207 43.79 -1.79 -4.23
C GLY A 207 45.10 -1.30 -3.62
N VAL A 208 45.98 -2.24 -3.29
CA VAL A 208 47.37 -1.99 -2.93
C VAL A 208 48.29 -2.67 -3.94
N SER A 209 49.55 -2.17 -4.01
CA SER A 209 50.59 -2.79 -4.87
C SER A 209 50.86 -4.24 -4.47
N TYR A 210 51.16 -5.12 -5.45
CA TYR A 210 51.63 -6.45 -5.19
C TYR A 210 52.95 -6.53 -4.39
N ASN A 211 53.70 -5.40 -4.35
CA ASN A 211 54.93 -5.30 -3.54
C ASN A 211 54.64 -4.98 -2.07
N THR A 212 53.36 -4.74 -1.69
CA THR A 212 53.00 -4.46 -0.32
C THR A 212 53.10 -5.70 0.54
N ASP A 213 53.87 -5.65 1.65
CA ASP A 213 53.88 -6.68 2.67
C ASP A 213 52.54 -6.70 3.41
N LEU A 214 51.71 -7.71 3.11
CA LEU A 214 50.39 -7.85 3.69
C LEU A 214 50.41 -8.13 5.19
N GLU A 215 51.47 -8.85 5.68
CA GLU A 215 51.58 -9.11 7.13
C GLU A 215 51.88 -7.84 7.92
N ASP A 216 52.77 -6.96 7.42
CA ASP A 216 53.01 -5.64 8.01
C ASP A 216 51.80 -4.74 7.91
N PHE A 217 51.13 -4.74 6.76
CA PHE A 217 49.87 -4.01 6.56
C PHE A 217 48.83 -4.39 7.61
N GLU A 218 48.59 -5.70 7.81
CA GLU A 218 47.56 -6.20 8.73
C GLU A 218 47.88 -5.81 10.21
N LYS A 219 49.13 -5.76 10.60
CA LYS A 219 49.57 -5.34 11.91
C LYS A 219 49.27 -3.84 12.18
N ARG A 220 49.38 -3.02 11.14
CA ARG A 220 49.25 -1.55 11.23
C ARG A 220 47.82 -1.05 10.99
N ILE A 221 47.06 -1.70 10.10
CA ILE A 221 45.77 -1.19 9.66
C ILE A 221 44.75 -1.06 10.79
N GLY A 222 44.80 -1.94 11.80
CA GLY A 222 43.87 -1.90 12.94
C GLY A 222 43.90 -0.57 13.71
N ALA A 223 45.09 0.01 13.94
CA ALA A 223 45.27 1.30 14.60
C ALA A 223 44.71 2.46 13.72
N VAL A 224 44.94 2.36 12.42
CA VAL A 224 44.45 3.33 11.43
C VAL A 224 42.92 3.36 11.42
N LEU A 225 42.28 2.20 11.36
CA LEU A 225 40.81 2.08 11.33
C LEU A 225 40.18 2.61 12.63
N LYS A 226 40.81 2.38 13.78
CA LYS A 226 40.37 2.93 15.04
C LYS A 226 40.40 4.47 15.01
N THR A 227 41.46 5.08 14.49
CA THR A 227 41.56 6.54 14.33
C THR A 227 40.50 7.09 13.39
N ILE A 228 40.20 6.40 12.27
CA ILE A 228 39.14 6.77 11.32
C ILE A 228 37.77 6.75 12.00
N LYS A 229 37.49 5.69 12.81
CA LYS A 229 36.23 5.58 13.56
C LYS A 229 36.09 6.72 14.58
N GLU A 230 37.11 6.97 15.38
CA GLU A 230 37.09 8.02 16.43
C GLU A 230 36.83 9.40 15.83
N LYS A 231 37.52 9.71 14.72
CA LYS A 231 37.37 10.98 14.00
C LYS A 231 35.99 11.19 13.42
N ASN A 232 35.29 10.12 13.01
CA ASN A 232 34.02 10.15 12.28
C ASN A 232 32.89 9.42 13.02
N SER A 233 32.91 9.44 14.35
CA SER A 233 31.97 8.71 15.22
C SER A 233 30.51 9.10 15.06
N THR A 234 30.20 10.25 14.44
CA THR A 234 28.84 10.69 14.12
C THR A 234 28.26 9.98 12.91
N VAL A 235 29.10 9.43 12.03
CA VAL A 235 28.69 8.72 10.82
C VAL A 235 28.85 7.21 10.96
N PHE A 236 30.00 6.78 11.52
CA PHE A 236 30.32 5.38 11.80
C PHE A 236 29.84 5.00 13.20
N ILE A 237 28.61 4.43 13.26
CA ILE A 237 27.97 4.08 14.53
C ILE A 237 28.54 2.81 15.19
N GLY A 238 29.10 1.92 14.39
CA GLY A 238 29.74 0.69 14.84
C GLY A 238 31.22 0.64 14.49
N ASP A 239 31.71 -0.55 14.18
CA ASP A 239 33.12 -0.76 13.90
C ASP A 239 33.50 -0.46 12.45
N VAL A 240 34.69 0.10 12.28
CA VAL A 240 35.35 0.18 10.98
C VAL A 240 36.37 -0.94 10.94
N SER A 241 36.21 -1.88 10.04
CA SER A 241 36.98 -3.13 10.05
C SER A 241 37.55 -3.46 8.67
N TYR A 242 38.71 -4.06 8.66
CA TYR A 242 39.31 -4.73 7.52
C TYR A 242 38.78 -6.15 7.44
N LEU A 243 38.32 -6.57 6.27
CA LEU A 243 37.72 -7.90 6.05
C LEU A 243 38.70 -8.89 5.42
N GLY A 244 39.77 -8.40 4.83
CA GLY A 244 40.77 -9.24 4.17
C GLY A 244 40.97 -8.86 2.69
N VAL A 245 41.73 -9.69 2.00
CA VAL A 245 41.91 -9.62 0.55
C VAL A 245 40.65 -10.13 -0.14
N GLU A 246 40.04 -9.30 -0.97
CA GLU A 246 38.85 -9.66 -1.74
C GLU A 246 39.20 -10.33 -3.07
N GLU A 247 40.21 -9.77 -3.76
CA GLU A 247 40.59 -10.21 -5.10
C GLU A 247 42.05 -9.91 -5.37
N LEU A 248 42.67 -10.78 -6.17
CA LEU A 248 43.98 -10.55 -6.81
C LEU A 248 43.74 -10.04 -8.23
N GLY A 249 43.66 -8.70 -8.40
CA GLY A 249 43.34 -8.08 -9.67
C GLY A 249 44.58 -7.93 -10.57
N ASP A 250 44.38 -7.50 -11.82
CA ASP A 250 45.45 -7.45 -12.86
C ASP A 250 46.66 -6.60 -12.45
N SER A 251 46.47 -5.53 -11.67
CA SER A 251 47.53 -4.59 -11.27
C SER A 251 47.55 -4.27 -9.78
N GLN A 252 46.75 -4.94 -8.98
CA GLN A 252 46.55 -4.60 -7.56
C GLN A 252 46.01 -5.80 -6.77
N VAL A 253 46.31 -5.82 -5.48
CA VAL A 253 45.61 -6.65 -4.50
C VAL A 253 44.48 -5.87 -3.92
N VAL A 254 43.22 -6.28 -4.15
CA VAL A 254 42.02 -5.58 -3.70
C VAL A 254 41.73 -5.96 -2.25
N LEU A 255 41.72 -4.96 -1.38
CA LEU A 255 41.44 -5.08 0.05
C LEU A 255 40.03 -4.58 0.34
N LYS A 256 39.29 -5.33 1.16
CA LYS A 256 37.91 -5.00 1.52
C LYS A 256 37.79 -4.47 2.94
N PHE A 257 37.06 -3.37 3.06
CA PHE A 257 36.79 -2.70 4.33
C PHE A 257 35.27 -2.55 4.50
N LYS A 258 34.84 -2.50 5.77
CA LYS A 258 33.47 -2.16 6.13
C LYS A 258 33.42 -1.14 7.23
N ALA A 259 32.35 -0.37 7.25
CA ALA A 259 31.97 0.51 8.36
C ALA A 259 30.48 0.38 8.63
N ASP A 260 30.10 0.22 9.90
CA ASP A 260 28.72 0.19 10.31
C ASP A 260 28.16 1.60 10.38
N VAL A 261 27.06 1.84 9.67
CA VAL A 261 26.42 3.15 9.51
C VAL A 261 24.91 3.04 9.66
N GLU A 262 24.24 4.15 9.96
CA GLU A 262 22.79 4.20 9.78
C GLU A 262 22.44 4.13 8.28
N GLU A 263 21.32 3.49 7.93
CA GLU A 263 20.93 3.30 6.53
C GLU A 263 20.85 4.62 5.74
N LYS A 264 20.37 5.70 6.37
CA LYS A 264 20.34 7.03 5.74
C LYS A 264 21.72 7.56 5.34
N ASN A 265 22.77 7.09 6.03
CA ASN A 265 24.17 7.49 5.83
C ASN A 265 24.95 6.49 4.95
N LEU A 266 24.33 5.43 4.41
CA LEU A 266 25.04 4.39 3.67
C LEU A 266 25.91 4.95 2.54
N PHE A 267 25.37 5.80 1.68
CA PHE A 267 26.10 6.36 0.55
C PHE A 267 27.11 7.44 0.95
N SER A 268 26.77 8.28 1.92
CA SER A 268 27.67 9.30 2.43
C SER A 268 28.80 8.67 3.24
N GLY A 269 28.48 7.68 4.05
CA GLY A 269 29.45 6.91 4.84
C GLY A 269 30.44 6.16 3.96
N ARG A 270 29.97 5.52 2.87
CA ARG A 270 30.85 4.88 1.89
C ARG A 270 31.84 5.86 1.27
N ARG A 271 31.37 7.03 0.83
CA ARG A 271 32.26 8.07 0.28
C ARG A 271 33.24 8.61 1.30
N LEU A 272 32.79 8.76 2.54
CA LEU A 272 33.65 9.19 3.63
C LEU A 272 34.73 8.14 3.96
N LEU A 273 34.34 6.86 4.02
CA LEU A 273 35.25 5.75 4.24
C LEU A 273 36.33 5.69 3.16
N ASN A 274 35.94 5.79 1.88
CA ASN A 274 36.88 5.83 0.75
C ASN A 274 37.90 6.98 0.91
N LYS A 275 37.44 8.17 1.27
CA LYS A 275 38.30 9.35 1.46
C LYS A 275 39.26 9.16 2.62
N GLU A 276 38.76 8.73 3.78
CA GLU A 276 39.58 8.55 4.97
C GLU A 276 40.64 7.45 4.79
N LEU A 277 40.25 6.32 4.16
CA LEU A 277 41.18 5.26 3.83
C LEU A 277 42.25 5.72 2.86
N LYS A 278 41.90 6.45 1.79
CA LYS A 278 42.89 7.02 0.85
C LYS A 278 43.89 7.94 1.60
N CYS A 279 43.39 8.86 2.43
CA CYS A 279 44.25 9.75 3.18
C CYS A 279 45.16 9.02 4.21
N ALA A 280 44.61 7.93 4.80
CA ALA A 280 45.35 7.12 5.74
C ALA A 280 46.47 6.31 5.04
N PHE A 281 46.16 5.71 3.88
CA PHE A 281 47.14 4.96 3.09
C PHE A 281 48.31 5.85 2.65
N ASP A 282 48.03 7.09 2.19
CA ASP A 282 49.08 8.06 1.85
C ASP A 282 49.99 8.36 3.04
N LYS A 283 49.46 8.50 4.27
CA LYS A 283 50.24 8.78 5.49
C LYS A 283 51.08 7.59 5.94
N GLU A 284 50.53 6.39 5.81
CA GLU A 284 51.19 5.14 6.20
C GLU A 284 52.17 4.63 5.17
N GLY A 285 52.19 5.22 3.98
CA GLY A 285 53.07 4.81 2.88
C GLY A 285 52.60 3.57 2.14
N PHE A 286 51.32 3.21 2.24
CA PHE A 286 50.73 2.13 1.42
C PHE A 286 50.42 2.64 0.02
N GLU A 287 51.08 2.02 -0.96
CA GLU A 287 50.94 2.43 -2.38
C GLU A 287 49.64 1.92 -2.99
N ILE A 288 48.84 2.85 -3.52
CA ILE A 288 47.72 2.52 -4.42
C ILE A 288 48.24 2.55 -5.84
N PRO A 289 48.36 1.41 -6.52
CA PRO A 289 49.05 1.34 -7.78
C PRO A 289 48.23 1.95 -8.92
N PHE A 290 48.95 2.53 -9.90
CA PHE A 290 48.39 2.79 -11.23
C PHE A 290 48.35 1.48 -12.03
N PRO A 291 47.57 1.42 -13.13
CA PRO A 291 47.59 0.27 -14.03
C PRO A 291 49.03 -0.06 -14.47
N GLN A 292 49.44 -1.29 -14.31
CA GLN A 292 50.77 -1.80 -14.65
C GLN A 292 50.71 -2.47 -16.02
N VAL A 293 51.71 -2.22 -16.86
CA VAL A 293 51.82 -2.85 -18.18
C VAL A 293 53.26 -3.28 -18.41
N ASP A 294 53.45 -4.57 -18.65
CA ASP A 294 54.77 -5.10 -19.06
C ASP A 294 54.97 -4.94 -20.55
N VAL A 295 55.99 -4.15 -20.95
CA VAL A 295 56.27 -3.90 -22.34
C VAL A 295 57.53 -4.70 -22.73
N HIS A 296 57.36 -5.73 -23.54
CA HIS A 296 58.46 -6.49 -24.15
C HIS A 296 58.83 -5.89 -25.51
N ASN A 297 59.93 -5.12 -25.59
CA ASN A 297 60.50 -4.70 -26.86
C ASN A 297 61.23 -5.88 -27.51
N ARG A 298 60.78 -6.27 -28.68
CA ARG A 298 61.46 -7.25 -29.53
C ARG A 298 62.51 -6.60 -30.42
#